data_81446cc700c3992287c62533b53faefb
#
_entry.id   81446cc700c3992287c62533b53faefb
#
_cell.length_a   1.000
_cell.length_b   1.000
_cell.length_c   1.000
_cell.angle_alpha   90.00
_cell.angle_beta   90.00
_cell.angle_gamma   90.00
#
_symmetry.space_group_name_H-M   'P 1'
#
loop_
_entity.id
_entity.type
_entity.pdbx_description
1 polymer ?
#
loop_
_entity_poly.entity_id
_entity_poly.type
_entity_poly.pdbx_seq_one_letter_code
_entity_poly.pdbx_strand_id
1 'polypeptide(L)'
;NKNCIAIGLSSGFLEPLESTSIHLIQRSIIRLLQMMPAGAVVQADVDEYNLQTKIEMENIRDFIILHYKVTERNDSAFWRHCAAMEIPPSLAHRIEMFGEAGKVYKFAQELFGESSWIQVMLGQGIMPRDYHPAAKVPTSSELLATLGKVQEAKQQPLAQMLSHDEFLARYSGV
;
A
#
# COMPACT_ATOMS: atom_id res chain seq x y z
N ASN A 1 2.00 -20.86 20.42
CA ASN A 1 2.66 -21.78 21.35
C ASN A 1 3.87 -21.10 21.97
N LYS A 2 4.15 -21.36 23.24
CA LYS A 2 5.03 -20.63 24.16
C LYS A 2 6.41 -20.16 23.63
N ASN A 3 6.98 -20.79 22.62
CA ASN A 3 8.31 -20.48 22.05
C ASN A 3 8.36 -20.67 20.53
N CYS A 4 7.22 -20.64 19.86
CA CYS A 4 7.12 -20.82 18.42
C CYS A 4 6.34 -19.67 17.80
N ILE A 5 6.94 -19.00 16.83
CA ILE A 5 6.33 -17.89 16.07
C ILE A 5 6.20 -18.33 14.62
N ALA A 6 5.01 -18.19 14.05
CA ALA A 6 4.78 -18.42 12.63
C ALA A 6 5.19 -17.18 11.84
N ILE A 7 5.98 -17.34 10.78
CA ILE A 7 6.43 -16.29 9.89
C ILE A 7 6.22 -16.71 8.44
N GLY A 8 5.89 -15.77 7.57
CA GLY A 8 5.64 -16.02 6.16
C GLY A 8 4.38 -16.86 5.94
N LEU A 9 4.43 -17.80 5.00
CA LEU A 9 3.27 -18.63 4.63
C LEU A 9 2.71 -19.48 5.78
N SER A 10 3.49 -19.76 6.81
CA SER A 10 3.02 -20.46 8.01
C SER A 10 2.18 -19.58 8.94
N SER A 11 2.29 -18.25 8.82
CA SER A 11 1.47 -17.32 9.61
C SER A 11 0.18 -16.90 8.91
N GLY A 12 0.12 -17.04 7.59
CA GLY A 12 -1.03 -16.66 6.77
C GLY A 12 -0.64 -16.41 5.33
N PHE A 13 -1.65 -16.24 4.50
CA PHE A 13 -1.49 -15.94 3.08
C PHE A 13 -2.36 -14.75 2.69
N LEU A 14 -1.78 -13.78 2.02
CA LEU A 14 -2.48 -12.76 1.27
C LEU A 14 -2.13 -12.90 -0.20
N GLU A 15 -3.08 -12.60 -1.06
CA GLU A 15 -2.86 -12.63 -2.49
C GLU A 15 -1.66 -11.75 -2.90
N PRO A 16 -0.76 -12.23 -3.79
CA PRO A 16 0.45 -11.49 -4.13
C PRO A 16 0.25 -10.38 -5.17
N LEU A 17 -0.96 -9.82 -5.30
CA LEU A 17 -1.26 -8.75 -6.26
C LEU A 17 -0.24 -7.60 -6.19
N GLU A 18 0.15 -7.21 -4.99
CA GLU A 18 1.14 -6.16 -4.72
C GLU A 18 2.49 -6.72 -4.22
N SER A 19 2.74 -8.01 -4.44
CA SER A 19 4.02 -8.70 -4.12
C SER A 19 4.47 -8.56 -2.67
N THR A 20 3.53 -8.54 -1.71
CA THR A 20 3.79 -8.21 -0.30
C THR A 20 4.39 -9.35 0.54
N SER A 21 4.40 -10.60 0.03
CA SER A 21 4.78 -11.77 0.82
C SER A 21 6.21 -11.70 1.39
N ILE A 22 7.19 -11.32 0.55
CA ILE A 22 8.59 -11.17 1.00
C ILE A 22 8.72 -10.03 2.01
N HIS A 23 8.02 -8.92 1.77
CA HIS A 23 7.97 -7.80 2.71
C HIS A 23 7.45 -8.22 4.08
N LEU A 24 6.35 -8.97 4.13
CA LEU A 24 5.75 -9.48 5.38
C LEU A 24 6.71 -10.43 6.13
N ILE A 25 7.43 -11.29 5.41
CA ILE A 25 8.48 -12.13 6.00
C ILE A 25 9.56 -11.25 6.64
N GLN A 26 10.11 -10.32 5.90
CA GLN A 26 11.16 -9.42 6.37
C GLN A 26 10.71 -8.60 7.58
N ARG A 27 9.52 -8.00 7.52
CA ARG A 27 8.94 -7.22 8.62
C ARG A 27 8.73 -8.07 9.88
N SER A 28 8.22 -9.29 9.71
CA SER A 28 8.02 -10.21 10.84
C SER A 28 9.34 -10.60 11.53
N ILE A 29 10.41 -10.82 10.75
CA ILE A 29 11.74 -11.08 11.28
C ILE A 29 12.30 -9.87 12.03
N ILE A 30 12.22 -8.67 11.42
CA ILE A 30 12.69 -7.42 12.05
C ILE A 30 11.93 -7.19 13.36
N ARG A 31 10.60 -7.31 13.36
CA ARG A 31 9.76 -7.17 14.56
C ARG A 31 10.17 -8.15 15.65
N LEU A 32 10.37 -9.43 15.27
CA LEU A 32 10.84 -10.44 16.22
C LEU A 32 12.19 -10.07 16.84
N LEU A 33 13.14 -9.62 16.04
CA LEU A 33 14.45 -9.21 16.54
C LEU A 33 14.36 -7.99 17.47
N GLN A 34 13.51 -7.02 17.15
CA GLN A 34 13.29 -5.83 17.99
C GLN A 34 12.61 -6.16 19.33
N MET A 35 11.76 -7.19 19.36
CA MET A 35 11.01 -7.61 20.54
C MET A 35 11.62 -8.88 21.19
N MET A 36 12.85 -9.26 20.83
CA MET A 36 13.50 -10.43 21.39
C MET A 36 13.69 -10.26 22.90
N PRO A 37 13.11 -11.13 23.73
CA PRO A 37 13.20 -10.97 25.17
C PRO A 37 14.64 -11.22 25.67
N ALA A 38 15.09 -10.44 26.64
CA ALA A 38 16.39 -10.64 27.29
C ALA A 38 16.41 -11.87 28.23
N GLY A 39 15.26 -12.45 28.53
CA GLY A 39 15.07 -13.59 29.42
C GLY A 39 13.83 -14.39 29.03
N ALA A 40 12.93 -14.64 29.99
CA ALA A 40 11.67 -15.34 29.71
C ALA A 40 10.73 -14.48 28.83
N VAL A 41 10.02 -15.13 27.92
CA VAL A 41 8.96 -14.48 27.13
C VAL A 41 7.83 -14.03 28.06
N VAL A 42 7.49 -12.77 28.02
CA VAL A 42 6.36 -12.20 28.79
C VAL A 42 5.15 -11.98 27.87
N GLN A 43 3.95 -12.05 28.46
CA GLN A 43 2.71 -11.96 27.68
C GLN A 43 2.58 -10.60 26.95
N ALA A 44 3.07 -9.52 27.55
CA ALA A 44 3.04 -8.19 26.93
C ALA A 44 3.79 -8.13 25.59
N ASP A 45 4.95 -8.78 25.47
CA ASP A 45 5.71 -8.85 24.22
C ASP A 45 4.94 -9.65 23.17
N VAL A 46 4.29 -10.75 23.58
CA VAL A 46 3.46 -11.58 22.70
C VAL A 46 2.28 -10.79 22.17
N ASP A 47 1.58 -10.07 23.03
CA ASP A 47 0.39 -9.30 22.68
C ASP A 47 0.76 -8.15 21.74
N GLU A 48 1.85 -7.44 21.99
CA GLU A 48 2.33 -6.35 21.12
C GLU A 48 2.79 -6.87 19.76
N TYR A 49 3.55 -7.97 19.71
CA TYR A 49 3.95 -8.59 18.45
C TYR A 49 2.74 -8.98 17.60
N ASN A 50 1.75 -9.61 18.22
CA ASN A 50 0.54 -10.05 17.53
C ASN A 50 -0.31 -8.86 17.07
N LEU A 51 -0.42 -7.81 17.88
CA LEU A 51 -1.16 -6.59 17.54
C LEU A 51 -0.57 -5.89 16.33
N GLN A 52 0.74 -5.67 16.31
CA GLN A 52 1.42 -5.03 15.18
C GLN A 52 1.33 -5.87 13.91
N THR A 53 1.46 -7.20 14.04
CA THR A 53 1.30 -8.12 12.90
C THR A 53 -0.11 -8.07 12.33
N LYS A 54 -1.12 -8.06 13.20
CA LYS A 54 -2.53 -7.96 12.80
C LYS A 54 -2.80 -6.65 12.04
N ILE A 55 -2.36 -5.51 12.58
CA ILE A 55 -2.56 -4.19 11.96
C ILE A 55 -1.93 -4.15 10.56
N GLU A 56 -0.70 -4.65 10.42
CA GLU A 56 0.01 -4.68 9.14
C GLU A 56 -0.72 -5.56 8.11
N MET A 57 -1.13 -6.77 8.51
CA MET A 57 -1.88 -7.69 7.65
C MET A 57 -3.24 -7.13 7.23
N GLU A 58 -3.96 -6.47 8.15
CA GLU A 58 -5.25 -5.86 7.86
C GLU A 58 -5.13 -4.69 6.88
N ASN A 59 -4.12 -3.84 7.04
CA ASN A 59 -3.86 -2.73 6.13
C ASN A 59 -3.53 -3.21 4.70
N ILE A 60 -2.70 -4.24 4.57
CA ILE A 60 -2.38 -4.85 3.27
C ILE A 60 -3.61 -5.51 2.66
N ARG A 61 -4.37 -6.27 3.45
CA ARG A 61 -5.64 -6.87 3.02
C ARG A 61 -6.60 -5.82 2.48
N ASP A 62 -6.77 -4.72 3.18
CA ASP A 62 -7.68 -3.65 2.78
C ASP A 62 -7.24 -3.00 1.46
N PHE A 63 -5.94 -2.83 1.26
CA PHE A 63 -5.40 -2.32 -0.01
C PHE A 63 -5.62 -3.31 -1.17
N ILE A 64 -5.45 -4.60 -0.95
CA ILE A 64 -5.77 -5.63 -1.96
C ILE A 64 -7.27 -5.64 -2.26
N ILE A 65 -8.12 -5.65 -1.24
CA ILE A 65 -9.58 -5.61 -1.41
C ILE A 65 -10.01 -4.38 -2.21
N LEU A 66 -9.38 -3.22 -2.00
CA LEU A 66 -9.68 -2.02 -2.76
C LEU A 66 -9.62 -2.27 -4.28
N HIS A 67 -8.57 -2.93 -4.78
CA HIS A 67 -8.41 -3.21 -6.21
C HIS A 67 -9.55 -4.01 -6.81
N TYR A 68 -10.11 -4.92 -6.03
CA TYR A 68 -11.25 -5.76 -6.46
C TYR A 68 -12.60 -5.05 -6.28
N LYS A 69 -12.74 -4.28 -5.21
CA LYS A 69 -14.00 -3.63 -4.84
C LYS A 69 -14.38 -2.50 -5.77
N VAL A 70 -13.41 -1.65 -6.13
CA VAL A 70 -13.66 -0.43 -6.90
C VAL A 70 -13.50 -0.62 -8.41
N THR A 71 -13.42 -1.86 -8.87
CA THR A 71 -13.30 -2.17 -10.30
C THR A 71 -14.56 -1.80 -11.07
N GLU A 72 -14.41 -1.25 -12.25
CA GLU A 72 -15.53 -1.02 -13.19
C GLU A 72 -15.85 -2.26 -14.05
N ARG A 73 -15.08 -3.35 -13.89
CA ARG A 73 -15.29 -4.59 -14.64
C ARG A 73 -16.60 -5.26 -14.24
N ASN A 74 -17.40 -5.64 -15.25
CA ASN A 74 -18.70 -6.33 -15.08
C ASN A 74 -18.86 -7.53 -16.03
N ASP A 75 -17.79 -7.87 -16.74
CA ASP A 75 -17.75 -8.88 -17.81
C ASP A 75 -17.91 -10.31 -17.32
N SER A 76 -17.77 -10.57 -16.02
CA SER A 76 -17.96 -11.90 -15.44
C SER A 76 -18.71 -11.86 -14.09
N ALA A 77 -19.21 -13.00 -13.67
CA ALA A 77 -19.83 -13.15 -12.35
C ALA A 77 -18.85 -12.84 -11.22
N PHE A 78 -17.57 -13.17 -11.39
CA PHE A 78 -16.51 -12.89 -10.44
C PHE A 78 -16.37 -11.37 -10.19
N TRP A 79 -16.21 -10.57 -11.24
CA TRP A 79 -16.05 -9.12 -11.09
C TRP A 79 -17.27 -8.43 -10.53
N ARG A 80 -18.46 -8.87 -10.92
CA ARG A 80 -19.72 -8.36 -10.32
C ARG A 80 -19.81 -8.69 -8.85
N HIS A 81 -19.37 -9.89 -8.44
CA HIS A 81 -19.30 -10.26 -7.02
C HIS A 81 -18.31 -9.37 -6.26
N CYS A 82 -17.10 -9.18 -6.78
CA CYS A 82 -16.10 -8.31 -6.15
C CYS A 82 -16.61 -6.87 -5.97
N ALA A 83 -17.26 -6.30 -6.98
CA ALA A 83 -17.85 -4.96 -6.88
C ALA A 83 -18.97 -4.87 -5.85
N ALA A 84 -19.75 -5.95 -5.67
CA ALA A 84 -20.89 -5.98 -4.73
C ALA A 84 -20.52 -6.42 -3.30
N MET A 85 -19.36 -7.06 -3.09
CA MET A 85 -19.01 -7.66 -1.79
C MET A 85 -18.98 -6.64 -0.66
N GLU A 86 -19.27 -7.08 0.55
CA GLU A 86 -19.05 -6.33 1.77
C GLU A 86 -17.54 -6.18 2.02
N ILE A 87 -17.16 -5.02 2.52
CA ILE A 87 -15.75 -4.67 2.78
C ILE A 87 -15.55 -4.26 4.24
N PRO A 88 -14.33 -4.37 4.78
CA PRO A 88 -14.04 -3.93 6.13
C PRO A 88 -14.41 -2.45 6.35
N PRO A 89 -14.93 -2.09 7.54
CA PRO A 89 -15.27 -0.70 7.86
C PRO A 89 -14.11 0.28 7.70
N SER A 90 -12.88 -0.15 7.97
CA SER A 90 -11.64 0.63 7.75
C SER A 90 -11.48 1.03 6.29
N LEU A 91 -11.70 0.10 5.38
CA LEU A 91 -11.63 0.35 3.94
C LEU A 91 -12.81 1.21 3.47
N ALA A 92 -14.03 0.90 3.93
CA ALA A 92 -15.22 1.68 3.57
C ALA A 92 -15.06 3.15 3.94
N HIS A 93 -14.58 3.43 5.16
CA HIS A 93 -14.30 4.77 5.63
C HIS A 93 -13.24 5.49 4.77
N ARG A 94 -12.17 4.79 4.37
CA ARG A 94 -11.11 5.36 3.53
C ARG A 94 -11.61 5.72 2.14
N ILE A 95 -12.43 4.87 1.53
CA ILE A 95 -13.07 5.14 0.23
C ILE A 95 -14.02 6.35 0.33
N GLU A 96 -14.81 6.42 1.40
CA GLU A 96 -15.73 7.54 1.65
C GLU A 96 -14.96 8.87 1.80
N MET A 97 -13.91 8.90 2.67
CA MET A 97 -13.08 10.09 2.87
C MET A 97 -12.44 10.58 1.57
N PHE A 98 -11.98 9.65 0.73
CA PHE A 98 -11.44 9.99 -0.56
C PHE A 98 -12.53 10.52 -1.51
N GLY A 99 -13.66 9.84 -1.61
CA GLY A 99 -14.79 10.24 -2.45
C GLY A 99 -15.36 11.60 -2.11
N GLU A 100 -15.38 11.98 -0.83
CA GLU A 100 -15.88 13.28 -0.40
C GLU A 100 -14.90 14.44 -0.68
N ALA A 101 -13.61 14.26 -0.42
CA ALA A 101 -12.68 15.39 -0.41
C ALA A 101 -11.25 15.07 -0.89
N GLY A 102 -11.03 13.97 -1.58
CA GLY A 102 -9.71 13.55 -2.07
C GLY A 102 -8.70 13.29 -0.94
N LYS A 103 -9.19 12.98 0.28
CA LYS A 103 -8.34 12.82 1.45
C LYS A 103 -7.97 11.37 1.66
N VAL A 104 -6.69 11.11 1.84
CA VAL A 104 -6.13 9.84 2.29
C VAL A 104 -5.20 10.12 3.45
N TYR A 105 -5.37 9.39 4.54
CA TYR A 105 -4.48 9.49 5.69
C TYR A 105 -3.71 8.19 5.85
N LYS A 106 -2.39 8.28 5.94
CA LYS A 106 -1.51 7.15 6.23
C LYS A 106 -1.36 6.99 7.73
N PHE A 107 -1.54 5.78 8.24
CA PHE A 107 -1.15 5.42 9.60
C PHE A 107 0.34 5.06 9.64
N ALA A 108 0.98 5.26 10.81
CA ALA A 108 2.45 5.24 10.94
C ALA A 108 3.15 3.95 10.46
N GLN A 109 2.45 2.83 10.35
CA GLN A 109 3.04 1.52 10.00
C GLN A 109 2.48 0.92 8.70
N GLU A 110 1.80 1.70 7.88
CA GLU A 110 1.30 1.22 6.59
C GLU A 110 2.42 1.07 5.56
N LEU A 111 2.41 -0.04 4.84
CA LEU A 111 3.30 -0.29 3.70
C LEU A 111 3.01 0.67 2.55
N PHE A 112 1.73 0.78 2.17
CA PHE A 112 1.29 1.59 1.05
C PHE A 112 1.09 3.04 1.48
N GLY A 113 1.79 3.96 0.80
CA GLY A 113 1.68 5.40 1.04
C GLY A 113 0.38 5.99 0.49
N GLU A 114 0.09 7.23 0.88
CA GLU A 114 -1.09 7.97 0.39
C GLU A 114 -1.17 8.01 -1.14
N SER A 115 -0.03 8.17 -1.82
CA SER A 115 0.03 8.18 -3.28
C SER A 115 -0.43 6.87 -3.90
N SER A 116 -0.13 5.72 -3.29
CA SER A 116 -0.58 4.41 -3.77
C SER A 116 -2.10 4.28 -3.68
N TRP A 117 -2.68 4.67 -2.55
CA TRP A 117 -4.13 4.68 -2.36
C TRP A 117 -4.83 5.61 -3.35
N ILE A 118 -4.32 6.83 -3.53
CA ILE A 118 -4.85 7.81 -4.47
C ILE A 118 -4.80 7.27 -5.91
N GLN A 119 -3.67 6.68 -6.31
CA GLN A 119 -3.51 6.14 -7.67
C GLN A 119 -4.50 5.02 -7.97
N VAL A 120 -4.70 4.10 -7.02
CA VAL A 120 -5.68 3.01 -7.22
C VAL A 120 -7.10 3.56 -7.29
N MET A 121 -7.50 4.44 -6.37
CA MET A 121 -8.86 4.99 -6.36
C MET A 121 -9.15 5.82 -7.61
N LEU A 122 -8.26 6.73 -8.02
CA LEU A 122 -8.41 7.51 -9.25
C LEU A 122 -8.36 6.62 -10.49
N GLY A 123 -7.42 5.68 -10.54
CA GLY A 123 -7.26 4.76 -11.67
C GLY A 123 -8.45 3.83 -11.89
N GLN A 124 -9.22 3.57 -10.84
CA GLN A 124 -10.46 2.79 -10.86
C GLN A 124 -11.74 3.66 -10.92
N GLY A 125 -11.59 4.94 -11.26
CA GLY A 125 -12.72 5.83 -11.56
C GLY A 125 -13.36 6.53 -10.37
N ILE A 126 -12.83 6.39 -9.13
CA ILE A 126 -13.33 7.16 -8.00
C ILE A 126 -12.84 8.60 -8.11
N MET A 127 -13.72 9.50 -8.52
CA MET A 127 -13.44 10.93 -8.59
C MET A 127 -13.94 11.63 -7.32
N PRO A 128 -13.06 12.31 -6.56
CA PRO A 128 -13.49 13.08 -5.39
C PRO A 128 -14.47 14.19 -5.76
N ARG A 129 -15.46 14.42 -4.90
CA ARG A 129 -16.43 15.53 -5.05
C ARG A 129 -15.78 16.89 -4.83
N ASP A 130 -14.77 16.94 -3.98
CA ASP A 130 -13.98 18.14 -3.68
C ASP A 130 -12.53 17.75 -3.33
N TYR A 131 -11.70 18.73 -3.07
CA TYR A 131 -10.29 18.54 -2.73
C TYR A 131 -9.85 19.59 -1.70
N HIS A 132 -8.64 19.42 -1.18
CA HIS A 132 -8.13 20.26 -0.11
C HIS A 132 -8.15 21.75 -0.52
N PRO A 133 -8.64 22.66 0.33
CA PRO A 133 -8.76 24.09 0.01
C PRO A 133 -7.47 24.75 -0.48
N ALA A 134 -6.30 24.32 0.02
CA ALA A 134 -5.00 24.81 -0.44
C ALA A 134 -4.73 24.53 -1.93
N ALA A 135 -5.34 23.50 -2.51
CA ALA A 135 -5.22 23.21 -3.94
C ALA A 135 -6.06 24.16 -4.82
N LYS A 136 -6.98 24.93 -4.21
CA LYS A 136 -7.79 25.96 -4.89
C LYS A 136 -7.09 27.33 -4.97
N VAL A 137 -5.97 27.50 -4.26
CA VAL A 137 -5.24 28.80 -4.22
C VAL A 137 -4.47 29.08 -5.52
N PRO A 138 -3.71 28.13 -6.09
CA PRO A 138 -3.01 28.36 -7.34
C PRO A 138 -3.96 28.54 -8.53
N THR A 139 -3.60 29.39 -9.46
CA THR A 139 -4.27 29.50 -10.75
C THR A 139 -4.03 28.24 -11.59
N SER A 140 -4.89 28.03 -12.60
CA SER A 140 -4.71 26.90 -13.53
C SER A 140 -3.35 26.92 -14.24
N SER A 141 -2.84 28.12 -14.57
CA SER A 141 -1.53 28.28 -15.19
C SER A 141 -0.38 27.88 -14.28
N GLU A 142 -0.44 28.22 -12.98
CA GLU A 142 0.55 27.83 -11.98
C GLU A 142 0.53 26.33 -11.72
N LEU A 143 -0.66 25.71 -11.70
CA LEU A 143 -0.80 24.25 -11.59
C LEU A 143 -0.19 23.54 -12.79
N LEU A 144 -0.48 23.97 -14.01
CA LEU A 144 0.08 23.40 -15.23
C LEU A 144 1.60 23.55 -15.27
N ALA A 145 2.14 24.72 -14.90
CA ALA A 145 3.58 24.93 -14.81
C ALA A 145 4.23 24.01 -13.77
N THR A 146 3.58 23.80 -12.63
CA THR A 146 4.07 22.89 -11.58
C THR A 146 4.08 21.43 -12.07
N LEU A 147 3.00 20.99 -12.72
CA LEU A 147 2.93 19.63 -13.30
C LEU A 147 4.00 19.43 -14.39
N GLY A 148 4.25 20.44 -15.23
CA GLY A 148 5.33 20.41 -16.23
C GLY A 148 6.69 20.19 -15.59
N LYS A 149 7.02 20.94 -14.53
CA LYS A 149 8.28 20.75 -13.77
C LYS A 149 8.39 19.35 -13.15
N VAL A 150 7.31 18.81 -12.61
CA VAL A 150 7.28 17.45 -12.05
C VAL A 150 7.55 16.42 -13.15
N GLN A 151 6.95 16.61 -14.33
CA GLN A 151 7.16 15.73 -15.49
C GLN A 151 8.61 15.78 -15.97
N GLU A 152 9.18 16.97 -16.13
CA GLU A 152 10.60 17.15 -16.50
C GLU A 152 11.54 16.50 -15.49
N ALA A 153 11.31 16.73 -14.19
CA ALA A 153 12.11 16.14 -13.12
C ALA A 153 12.06 14.60 -13.11
N LYS A 154 10.97 13.99 -13.58
CA LYS A 154 10.88 12.54 -13.73
C LYS A 154 11.61 12.02 -14.99
N GLN A 155 11.69 12.83 -16.02
CA GLN A 155 12.34 12.44 -17.28
C GLN A 155 13.86 12.56 -17.21
N GLN A 156 14.40 13.51 -16.46
CA GLN A 156 15.84 13.72 -16.34
C GLN A 156 16.62 12.46 -15.91
N PRO A 157 16.21 11.71 -14.86
CA PRO A 157 16.90 10.49 -14.48
C PRO A 157 16.86 9.42 -15.58
N LEU A 158 15.75 9.32 -16.33
CA LEU A 158 15.60 8.32 -17.40
C LEU A 158 16.65 8.48 -18.49
N ALA A 159 17.01 9.71 -18.83
CA ALA A 159 18.05 9.99 -19.83
C ALA A 159 19.46 9.57 -19.37
N GLN A 160 19.66 9.35 -18.08
CA GLN A 160 20.94 8.96 -17.47
C GLN A 160 20.99 7.49 -17.05
N MET A 161 19.84 6.79 -17.10
CA MET A 161 19.77 5.37 -16.74
C MET A 161 20.44 4.52 -17.82
N LEU A 162 21.19 3.52 -17.38
CA LEU A 162 21.66 2.45 -18.25
C LEU A 162 20.48 1.62 -18.77
N SER A 163 20.60 1.07 -19.95
CA SER A 163 19.69 0.02 -20.39
C SER A 163 19.77 -1.19 -19.44
N HIS A 164 18.77 -2.05 -19.48
CA HIS A 164 18.77 -3.25 -18.64
C HIS A 164 20.02 -4.11 -18.86
N ASP A 165 20.39 -4.33 -20.10
CA ASP A 165 21.55 -5.14 -20.47
C ASP A 165 22.88 -4.51 -20.03
N GLU A 166 23.03 -3.19 -20.20
CA GLU A 166 24.19 -2.45 -19.70
C GLU A 166 24.29 -2.49 -18.17
N PHE A 167 23.16 -2.39 -17.48
CA PHE A 167 23.13 -2.49 -16.03
C PHE A 167 23.54 -3.89 -15.55
N LEU A 168 22.99 -4.94 -16.16
CA LEU A 168 23.37 -6.32 -15.84
C LEU A 168 24.85 -6.59 -16.12
N ALA A 169 25.35 -6.19 -17.29
CA ALA A 169 26.76 -6.35 -17.64
C ALA A 169 27.71 -5.63 -16.65
N ARG A 170 27.27 -4.51 -16.10
CA ARG A 170 28.06 -3.70 -15.17
C ARG A 170 28.03 -4.19 -13.73
N TYR A 171 26.88 -4.68 -13.25
CA TYR A 171 26.65 -4.90 -11.81
C TYR A 171 26.38 -6.35 -11.42
N SER A 172 26.02 -7.24 -12.35
CA SER A 172 25.76 -8.65 -12.01
C SER A 172 26.91 -9.61 -12.33
N GLY A 173 27.98 -9.14 -12.96
CA GLY A 173 29.15 -9.97 -13.21
C GLY A 173 28.88 -11.15 -14.17
N VAL A 174 27.83 -11.08 -14.98
CA VAL A 174 27.44 -12.05 -16.02
C VAL A 174 27.86 -11.52 -17.37
#